data_8fdd73296499d1a4a917291315c44b60
#
_entry.id   8fdd73296499d1a4a917291315c44b60
#
_cell.length_a   1.000
_cell.length_b   1.000
_cell.length_c   1.000
_cell.angle_alpha   90.00
_cell.angle_beta   90.00
_cell.angle_gamma   90.00
#
_symmetry.space_group_name_H-M   'P 1'
#
loop_
_entity.id
_entity.type
_entity.pdbx_description
1 polymer ?
#
loop_
_entity_poly.entity_id
_entity_poly.type
_entity_poly.pdbx_seq_one_letter_code
_entity_poly.pdbx_strand_id
1 'polypeptide(L)'
;GTDCRQYLVVEYNGDIYPCDFFVRPELKLGNILADDWATLQQKPLYKWFGARKREWVHACDECPYLAFCAGDCPKNRPGHGDQGAKLSVLCEGIKQFYAHTLPRFEKLADQVRREQQAQMQQQAAQRAAAQQAPFPGPPAGKVGRNDPCPCGSGKKFKRCCGANRSRSG
;
A
#
# COMPACT_ATOMS: atom_id res chain seq x y z
N GLY A 1 2.81 12.57 4.01
CA GLY A 1 2.98 12.94 2.60
C GLY A 1 3.29 14.40 2.40
N THR A 2 3.88 14.72 1.25
CA THR A 2 4.33 16.07 0.87
C THR A 2 3.40 16.74 -0.16
N ASP A 3 2.22 16.17 -0.40
CA ASP A 3 1.21 16.67 -1.31
C ASP A 3 -0.18 16.48 -0.69
N CYS A 4 -1.08 17.45 -0.84
CA CYS A 4 -2.42 17.42 -0.27
C CYS A 4 -3.50 16.93 -1.25
N ARG A 5 -3.15 16.37 -2.41
CA ARG A 5 -4.10 15.82 -3.40
C ARG A 5 -4.45 14.36 -3.10
N GLN A 6 -4.97 14.08 -1.93
CA GLN A 6 -5.31 12.71 -1.52
C GLN A 6 -6.82 12.44 -1.55
N TYR A 7 -7.62 13.46 -1.46
CA TYR A 7 -9.09 13.38 -1.47
C TYR A 7 -9.69 14.70 -1.94
N LEU A 8 -10.98 14.69 -2.21
CA LEU A 8 -11.80 15.84 -2.52
C LEU A 8 -12.95 15.90 -1.52
N VAL A 9 -13.39 17.08 -1.18
CA VAL A 9 -14.51 17.32 -0.26
C VAL A 9 -15.70 17.79 -1.06
N VAL A 10 -16.86 17.22 -0.78
CA VAL A 10 -18.14 17.61 -1.39
C VAL A 10 -19.02 18.23 -0.31
N GLU A 11 -19.43 19.46 -0.53
CA GLU A 11 -20.37 20.16 0.32
C GLU A 11 -21.83 19.76 0.03
N TYR A 12 -22.75 20.11 0.91
CA TYR A 12 -24.17 19.74 0.83
C TYR A 12 -24.86 20.21 -0.48
N ASN A 13 -24.37 21.26 -1.10
CA ASN A 13 -24.87 21.80 -2.38
C ASN A 13 -24.19 21.19 -3.62
N GLY A 14 -23.33 20.18 -3.42
CA GLY A 14 -22.56 19.53 -4.47
C GLY A 14 -21.26 20.22 -4.85
N ASP A 15 -20.91 21.34 -4.24
CA ASP A 15 -19.66 22.03 -4.50
C ASP A 15 -18.46 21.24 -4.00
N ILE A 16 -17.38 21.23 -4.80
CA ILE A 16 -16.19 20.40 -4.57
C ILE A 16 -15.00 21.29 -4.23
N TYR A 17 -14.30 20.91 -3.17
CA TYR A 17 -13.14 21.61 -2.62
C TYR A 17 -11.94 20.65 -2.44
N PRO A 18 -10.70 21.19 -2.41
CA PRO A 18 -9.49 20.36 -2.25
C PRO A 18 -9.28 19.82 -0.83
N CYS A 19 -9.93 20.41 0.18
CA CYS A 19 -9.73 20.04 1.59
C CYS A 19 -10.87 20.59 2.45
N ASP A 20 -11.27 19.82 3.46
CA ASP A 20 -12.30 20.17 4.46
C ASP A 20 -11.93 21.38 5.34
N PHE A 21 -10.64 21.62 5.55
CA PHE A 21 -10.16 22.81 6.26
C PHE A 21 -10.09 24.08 5.39
N PHE A 22 -10.30 23.96 4.09
CA PHE A 22 -10.16 25.03 3.12
C PHE A 22 -11.38 25.14 2.21
N VAL A 23 -12.56 25.01 2.80
CA VAL A 23 -13.85 25.24 2.12
C VAL A 23 -14.05 26.75 2.01
N ARG A 24 -13.56 27.35 0.91
CA ARG A 24 -13.62 28.78 0.61
C ARG A 24 -13.97 28.97 -0.86
N PRO A 25 -14.77 30.01 -1.21
CA PRO A 25 -15.21 30.24 -2.60
C PRO A 25 -14.06 30.25 -3.61
N GLU A 26 -12.91 30.85 -3.26
CA GLU A 26 -11.72 30.96 -4.14
C GLU A 26 -11.01 29.61 -4.37
N LEU A 27 -11.31 28.60 -3.56
CA LEU A 27 -10.74 27.25 -3.68
C LEU A 27 -11.75 26.23 -4.23
N LYS A 28 -12.93 26.69 -4.63
CA LYS A 28 -13.92 25.82 -5.26
C LYS A 28 -13.36 25.21 -6.55
N LEU A 29 -13.33 23.89 -6.61
CA LEU A 29 -12.85 23.14 -7.78
C LEU A 29 -13.95 22.93 -8.82
N GLY A 30 -15.19 22.79 -8.40
CA GLY A 30 -16.31 22.51 -9.27
C GLY A 30 -17.55 22.07 -8.50
N ASN A 31 -18.46 21.35 -9.20
CA ASN A 31 -19.68 20.81 -8.61
C ASN A 31 -19.90 19.38 -9.12
N ILE A 32 -20.26 18.45 -8.23
CA ILE A 32 -20.43 17.03 -8.55
C ILE A 32 -21.51 16.76 -9.60
N LEU A 33 -22.47 17.67 -9.77
CA LEU A 33 -23.54 17.55 -10.76
C LEU A 33 -23.14 18.05 -12.14
N ALA A 34 -22.01 18.79 -12.26
CA ALA A 34 -21.60 19.45 -13.49
C ALA A 34 -20.23 19.01 -13.99
N ASP A 35 -19.36 18.55 -13.12
CA ASP A 35 -17.96 18.22 -13.42
C ASP A 35 -17.68 16.73 -13.21
N ASP A 36 -16.82 16.12 -14.07
CA ASP A 36 -16.35 14.75 -13.87
C ASP A 36 -15.08 14.71 -12.99
N TRP A 37 -14.87 13.59 -12.32
CA TRP A 37 -13.77 13.41 -11.37
C TRP A 37 -12.38 13.51 -12.01
N ALA A 38 -12.21 13.03 -13.23
CA ALA A 38 -10.91 13.06 -13.90
C ALA A 38 -10.52 14.52 -14.22
N THR A 39 -11.48 15.30 -14.67
CA THR A 39 -11.29 16.74 -14.93
C THR A 39 -10.98 17.50 -13.64
N LEU A 40 -11.70 17.25 -12.56
CA LEU A 40 -11.46 17.90 -11.26
C LEU A 40 -10.03 17.66 -10.76
N GLN A 41 -9.54 16.43 -10.84
CA GLN A 41 -8.19 16.07 -10.41
C GLN A 41 -7.08 16.72 -11.25
N GLN A 42 -7.38 17.10 -12.48
CA GLN A 42 -6.44 17.76 -13.39
C GLN A 42 -6.44 19.29 -13.27
N LYS A 43 -7.41 19.89 -12.58
CA LYS A 43 -7.52 21.36 -12.46
C LYS A 43 -6.23 21.98 -11.90
N PRO A 44 -5.73 23.07 -12.52
CA PRO A 44 -4.53 23.75 -12.05
C PRO A 44 -4.62 24.18 -10.59
N LEU A 45 -5.80 24.63 -10.15
CA LEU A 45 -6.05 25.02 -8.76
C LEU A 45 -5.83 23.85 -7.79
N TYR A 46 -6.27 22.63 -8.13
CA TYR A 46 -6.05 21.46 -7.29
C TYR A 46 -4.59 21.05 -7.21
N LYS A 47 -3.88 21.13 -8.34
CA LYS A 47 -2.42 20.87 -8.40
C LYS A 47 -1.63 21.89 -7.59
N TRP A 48 -1.95 23.15 -7.73
CA TRP A 48 -1.36 24.23 -6.97
C TRP A 48 -1.63 24.06 -5.47
N PHE A 49 -2.88 23.80 -5.08
CA PHE A 49 -3.22 23.56 -3.68
C PHE A 49 -2.41 22.41 -3.06
N GLY A 50 -2.30 21.29 -3.77
CA GLY A 50 -1.55 20.13 -3.29
C GLY A 50 -0.06 20.42 -3.12
N ALA A 51 0.55 21.13 -4.07
CA ALA A 51 1.96 21.46 -4.06
C ALA A 51 2.36 22.34 -2.87
N ARG A 52 1.45 23.18 -2.37
CA ARG A 52 1.67 24.07 -1.21
C ARG A 52 2.01 23.32 0.08
N LYS A 53 1.73 22.04 0.18
CA LYS A 53 2.16 21.22 1.31
C LYS A 53 3.67 21.25 1.51
N ARG A 54 4.45 21.40 0.44
CA ARG A 54 5.93 21.48 0.47
C ARG A 54 6.47 22.87 0.76
N GLU A 55 5.62 23.87 0.80
CA GLU A 55 6.03 25.26 1.11
C GLU A 55 6.19 25.43 2.62
N TRP A 56 7.22 24.84 3.20
CA TRP A 56 7.60 25.01 4.59
C TRP A 56 8.78 25.97 4.75
N VAL A 57 9.04 26.42 5.97
CA VAL A 57 10.16 27.31 6.29
C VAL A 57 11.49 26.55 6.31
N HIS A 58 12.58 27.23 6.04
CA HIS A 58 13.94 26.66 6.04
C HIS A 58 14.27 25.88 7.33
N ALA A 59 13.80 26.33 8.49
CA ALA A 59 13.96 25.61 9.75
C ALA A 59 13.38 24.18 9.74
N CYS A 60 12.48 23.85 8.80
CA CYS A 60 12.00 22.49 8.62
C CYS A 60 13.01 21.62 7.88
N ASP A 61 13.82 22.18 6.97
CA ASP A 61 14.80 21.43 6.19
C ASP A 61 15.89 20.84 7.07
N GLU A 62 16.23 21.54 8.17
CA GLU A 62 17.21 21.10 9.16
C GLU A 62 16.59 20.24 10.28
N CYS A 63 15.28 20.03 10.26
CA CYS A 63 14.57 19.31 11.32
C CYS A 63 14.70 17.81 11.18
N PRO A 64 15.18 17.06 12.21
CA PRO A 64 15.30 15.60 12.14
C PRO A 64 13.96 14.88 11.96
N TYR A 65 12.85 15.57 12.21
CA TYR A 65 11.50 15.02 12.10
C TYR A 65 10.78 15.37 10.80
N LEU A 66 11.43 16.05 9.84
CA LEU A 66 10.79 16.47 8.60
C LEU A 66 10.21 15.27 7.81
N ALA A 67 10.91 14.15 7.79
CA ALA A 67 10.48 12.93 7.11
C ALA A 67 9.11 12.42 7.62
N PHE A 68 8.81 12.65 8.88
CA PHE A 68 7.56 12.24 9.53
C PHE A 68 6.51 13.34 9.53
N CYS A 69 6.92 14.57 9.88
CA CYS A 69 6.05 15.72 10.02
C CYS A 69 5.64 16.31 8.66
N ALA A 70 6.56 16.31 7.67
CA ALA A 70 6.38 16.95 6.37
C ALA A 70 5.87 18.41 6.49
N GLY A 71 6.43 19.15 7.45
CA GLY A 71 6.08 20.54 7.71
C GLY A 71 4.71 20.74 8.35
N ASP A 72 4.01 19.69 8.78
CA ASP A 72 2.64 19.69 9.32
C ASP A 72 1.58 20.12 8.29
N CYS A 73 0.31 20.16 8.71
CA CYS A 73 -0.80 20.57 7.86
C CYS A 73 -0.75 22.09 7.58
N PRO A 74 -0.95 22.53 6.32
CA PRO A 74 -1.00 23.95 6.00
C PRO A 74 -1.98 24.76 6.85
N LYS A 75 -3.07 24.17 7.34
CA LYS A 75 -4.03 24.84 8.23
C LYS A 75 -3.41 25.33 9.54
N ASN A 76 -2.36 24.65 10.00
CA ASN A 76 -1.67 24.99 11.25
C ASN A 76 -0.52 25.97 11.05
N ARG A 77 -0.28 26.43 9.81
CA ARG A 77 0.76 27.39 9.46
C ARG A 77 0.15 28.78 9.30
N PRO A 78 0.29 29.71 10.27
CA PRO A 78 -0.30 31.04 10.17
C PRO A 78 0.22 31.78 8.92
N GLY A 79 -0.66 32.52 8.23
CA GLY A 79 -0.30 33.29 7.04
C GLY A 79 0.05 32.46 5.80
N HIS A 80 -0.28 31.18 5.78
CA HIS A 80 -0.13 30.35 4.60
C HIS A 80 -1.06 30.87 3.49
N GLY A 81 -0.52 31.60 2.55
CA GLY A 81 -1.26 32.22 1.45
C GLY A 81 -0.69 33.57 1.06
N ASP A 82 -0.70 34.52 1.95
CA ASP A 82 -0.41 35.93 1.61
C ASP A 82 0.92 36.45 2.18
N GLN A 83 1.48 35.76 3.17
CA GLN A 83 2.68 36.26 3.89
C GLN A 83 3.86 35.26 3.88
N GLY A 84 3.87 34.30 2.99
CA GLY A 84 4.87 33.25 2.90
C GLY A 84 4.67 32.11 3.92
N ALA A 85 5.48 31.07 3.78
CA ALA A 85 5.43 29.91 4.67
C ALA A 85 5.84 30.31 6.09
N LYS A 86 5.05 29.93 7.09
CA LYS A 86 5.38 30.06 8.50
C LYS A 86 5.45 28.70 9.18
N LEU A 87 6.16 28.65 10.29
CA LEU A 87 6.24 27.46 11.12
C LEU A 87 4.85 27.10 11.66
N SER A 88 4.53 25.81 11.71
CA SER A 88 3.28 25.35 12.33
C SER A 88 3.21 25.77 13.78
N VAL A 89 2.04 26.22 14.23
CA VAL A 89 1.78 26.50 15.64
C VAL A 89 1.91 25.26 16.54
N LEU A 90 1.87 24.07 15.95
CA LEU A 90 2.03 22.80 16.66
C LEU A 90 3.47 22.26 16.63
N CYS A 91 4.41 22.99 16.00
CA CYS A 91 5.76 22.48 15.74
C CYS A 91 6.45 21.93 16.98
N GLU A 92 6.42 22.66 18.09
CA GLU A 92 7.12 22.27 19.32
C GLU A 92 6.52 21.01 19.95
N GLY A 93 5.17 20.92 19.97
CA GLY A 93 4.47 19.72 20.44
C GLY A 93 4.74 18.50 19.54
N ILE A 94 4.79 18.70 18.21
CA ILE A 94 5.11 17.63 17.25
C ILE A 94 6.55 17.13 17.44
N LYS A 95 7.51 18.01 17.67
CA LYS A 95 8.90 17.63 17.99
C LYS A 95 8.98 16.79 19.26
N GLN A 96 8.32 17.23 20.33
CA GLN A 96 8.27 16.49 21.59
C GLN A 96 7.61 15.11 21.39
N PHE A 97 6.53 15.04 20.65
CA PHE A 97 5.85 13.78 20.33
C PHE A 97 6.80 12.82 19.62
N TYR A 98 7.46 13.24 18.54
CA TYR A 98 8.37 12.37 17.80
C TYR A 98 9.61 11.99 18.61
N ALA A 99 10.20 12.93 19.36
CA ALA A 99 11.32 12.63 20.24
C ALA A 99 10.99 11.51 21.25
N HIS A 100 9.77 11.54 21.79
CA HIS A 100 9.31 10.54 22.75
C HIS A 100 8.94 9.21 22.08
N THR A 101 8.28 9.23 20.92
CA THR A 101 7.63 8.05 20.35
C THR A 101 8.49 7.28 19.36
N LEU A 102 9.33 7.95 18.56
CA LEU A 102 10.12 7.30 17.51
C LEU A 102 10.98 6.14 18.01
N PRO A 103 11.73 6.25 19.13
CA PRO A 103 12.54 5.13 19.61
C PRO A 103 11.70 3.87 19.94
N ARG A 104 10.44 4.06 20.30
CA ARG A 104 9.51 2.95 20.57
C ARG A 104 8.96 2.35 19.28
N PHE A 105 8.59 3.19 18.32
CA PHE A 105 8.13 2.75 17.00
C PHE A 105 9.21 2.03 16.21
N GLU A 106 10.46 2.47 16.31
CA GLU A 106 11.60 1.77 15.69
C GLU A 106 11.75 0.35 16.23
N LYS A 107 11.71 0.17 17.55
CA LYS A 107 11.76 -1.16 18.18
C LYS A 107 10.59 -2.05 17.74
N LEU A 108 9.38 -1.50 17.68
CA LEU A 108 8.20 -2.23 17.22
C LEU A 108 8.32 -2.60 15.73
N ALA A 109 8.79 -1.68 14.90
CA ALA A 109 9.01 -1.93 13.48
C ALA A 109 10.06 -3.03 13.24
N ASP A 110 11.13 -3.07 14.05
CA ASP A 110 12.13 -4.13 14.01
C ASP A 110 11.54 -5.49 14.40
N GLN A 111 10.69 -5.50 15.41
CA GLN A 111 10.00 -6.73 15.81
C GLN A 111 9.10 -7.24 14.68
N VAL A 112 8.24 -6.38 14.13
CA VAL A 112 7.34 -6.73 13.02
C VAL A 112 8.13 -7.24 11.81
N ARG A 113 9.23 -6.58 11.45
CA ARG A 113 10.10 -7.03 10.35
C ARG A 113 10.66 -8.42 10.59
N ARG A 114 11.14 -8.72 11.81
CA ARG A 114 11.65 -10.05 12.15
C ARG A 114 10.56 -11.12 12.06
N GLU A 115 9.37 -10.83 12.57
CA GLU A 115 8.24 -11.75 12.49
C GLU A 115 7.81 -12.02 11.04
N GLN A 116 7.73 -11.00 10.20
CA GLN A 116 7.43 -11.15 8.78
C GLN A 116 8.49 -11.97 8.05
N GLN A 117 9.78 -11.74 8.33
CA GLN A 117 10.86 -12.53 7.74
C GLN A 117 10.79 -13.99 8.16
N ALA A 118 10.54 -14.27 9.43
CA ALA A 118 10.35 -15.64 9.93
C ALA A 118 9.18 -16.35 9.25
N GLN A 119 8.05 -15.67 9.11
CA GLN A 119 6.87 -16.19 8.40
C GLN A 119 7.16 -16.50 6.92
N MET A 120 7.85 -15.59 6.23
CA MET A 120 8.25 -15.80 4.83
C MET A 120 9.19 -17.01 4.68
N GLN A 121 10.16 -17.16 5.59
CA GLN A 121 11.07 -18.31 5.61
C GLN A 121 10.32 -19.62 5.86
N GLN A 122 9.38 -19.64 6.81
CA GLN A 122 8.56 -20.82 7.08
C GLN A 122 7.70 -21.20 5.85
N GLN A 123 7.07 -20.23 5.22
CA GLN A 123 6.28 -20.48 4.00
C GLN A 123 7.17 -20.99 2.85
N ALA A 124 8.37 -20.44 2.68
CA ALA A 124 9.31 -20.89 1.67
C ALA A 124 9.74 -22.33 1.93
N ALA A 125 10.06 -22.69 3.19
CA ALA A 125 10.42 -24.04 3.59
C ALA A 125 9.28 -25.03 3.35
N GLN A 126 8.03 -24.66 3.69
CA GLN A 126 6.86 -25.49 3.44
C GLN A 126 6.63 -25.73 1.95
N ARG A 127 6.78 -24.69 1.11
CA ARG A 127 6.69 -24.82 -0.35
C ARG A 127 7.77 -25.73 -0.91
N ALA A 128 9.01 -25.59 -0.44
CA ALA A 128 10.12 -26.45 -0.84
C ALA A 128 9.87 -27.91 -0.44
N ALA A 129 9.41 -28.16 0.79
CA ALA A 129 9.05 -29.50 1.26
C ALA A 129 7.89 -30.11 0.44
N ALA A 130 6.87 -29.32 0.12
CA ALA A 130 5.77 -29.78 -0.74
C ALA A 130 6.20 -30.13 -2.17
N GLN A 131 7.19 -29.43 -2.72
CA GLN A 131 7.76 -29.73 -4.04
C GLN A 131 8.66 -30.97 -4.03
N GLN A 132 9.25 -31.30 -2.88
CA GLN A 132 10.10 -32.50 -2.69
C GLN A 132 9.28 -33.70 -2.20
N ALA A 133 8.02 -33.54 -1.88
CA ALA A 133 7.17 -34.66 -1.49
C ALA A 133 7.13 -35.69 -2.63
N PRO A 134 7.42 -36.98 -2.33
CA PRO A 134 7.34 -38.03 -3.32
C PRO A 134 5.94 -38.02 -3.92
N PHE A 135 5.86 -38.12 -5.24
CA PHE A 135 4.56 -38.24 -5.92
C PHE A 135 3.73 -39.33 -5.20
N PRO A 136 2.51 -39.09 -4.76
CA PRO A 136 1.72 -40.12 -4.15
C PRO A 136 1.65 -41.29 -5.14
N GLY A 137 2.27 -42.39 -4.75
CA GLY A 137 2.27 -43.58 -5.57
C GLY A 137 0.85 -43.98 -5.98
N PRO A 138 0.64 -44.73 -7.06
CA PRO A 138 -0.68 -45.12 -7.46
C PRO A 138 -1.43 -45.71 -6.29
N PRO A 139 -2.70 -45.40 -6.08
CA PRO A 139 -3.50 -45.97 -5.01
C PRO A 139 -3.36 -47.50 -5.02
N ALA A 140 -3.21 -48.12 -3.86
CA ALA A 140 -3.01 -49.56 -3.69
C ALA A 140 -4.23 -50.41 -4.15
N GLY A 141 -4.95 -50.01 -5.19
CA GLY A 141 -6.02 -50.71 -5.87
C GLY A 141 -5.57 -51.25 -7.24
N LYS A 142 -6.11 -52.39 -7.66
CA LYS A 142 -5.87 -52.93 -9.00
C LYS A 142 -6.42 -51.95 -10.04
N VAL A 143 -5.53 -51.14 -10.64
CA VAL A 143 -5.87 -50.24 -11.74
C VAL A 143 -6.09 -51.08 -12.98
N GLY A 144 -7.28 -51.00 -13.59
CA GLY A 144 -7.60 -51.72 -14.83
C GLY A 144 -6.77 -51.18 -15.99
N ARG A 145 -6.46 -52.02 -16.94
CA ARG A 145 -5.65 -51.68 -18.16
C ARG A 145 -6.17 -50.45 -18.89
N ASN A 146 -7.47 -50.23 -18.87
CA ASN A 146 -8.15 -49.17 -19.62
C ASN A 146 -8.48 -47.93 -18.76
N ASP A 147 -8.26 -47.99 -17.44
CA ASP A 147 -8.54 -46.88 -16.54
C ASP A 147 -7.56 -45.69 -16.77
N PRO A 148 -7.94 -44.46 -16.41
CA PRO A 148 -7.03 -43.35 -16.42
C PRO A 148 -5.78 -43.63 -15.59
N CYS A 149 -4.60 -43.31 -16.09
CA CYS A 149 -3.37 -43.61 -15.39
C CYS A 149 -3.27 -42.72 -14.10
N PRO A 150 -3.06 -43.35 -12.94
CA PRO A 150 -3.01 -42.61 -11.67
C PRO A 150 -1.82 -41.62 -11.57
N CYS A 151 -0.88 -41.64 -12.52
CA CYS A 151 0.16 -40.65 -12.61
C CYS A 151 -0.31 -39.25 -13.09
N GLY A 152 -1.59 -39.07 -13.42
CA GLY A 152 -2.16 -37.81 -13.89
C GLY A 152 -1.83 -37.43 -15.32
N SER A 153 -1.25 -38.33 -16.14
CA SER A 153 -0.86 -38.07 -17.54
C SER A 153 -2.03 -37.97 -18.51
N GLY A 154 -3.28 -38.25 -18.09
CA GLY A 154 -4.46 -38.30 -18.93
C GLY A 154 -4.50 -39.52 -19.89
N LYS A 155 -3.46 -40.35 -19.91
CA LYS A 155 -3.39 -41.56 -20.75
C LYS A 155 -3.98 -42.78 -20.03
N LYS A 156 -4.47 -43.79 -20.79
CA LYS A 156 -4.90 -45.07 -20.23
C LYS A 156 -3.70 -45.79 -19.60
N PHE A 157 -3.88 -46.47 -18.43
CA PHE A 157 -2.83 -47.14 -17.68
C PHE A 157 -1.93 -48.03 -18.54
N LYS A 158 -2.52 -48.84 -19.44
CA LYS A 158 -1.78 -49.71 -20.41
C LYS A 158 -0.86 -48.97 -21.36
N ARG A 159 -1.07 -47.69 -21.60
CA ARG A 159 -0.27 -46.82 -22.48
C ARG A 159 0.62 -45.84 -21.73
N CYS A 160 0.76 -46.02 -20.42
CA CYS A 160 1.56 -45.16 -19.52
C CYS A 160 2.33 -46.04 -18.53
N CYS A 161 2.07 -45.92 -17.24
CA CYS A 161 2.80 -46.66 -16.20
C CYS A 161 2.59 -48.20 -16.27
N GLY A 162 1.52 -48.67 -16.90
CA GLY A 162 1.26 -50.10 -17.13
C GLY A 162 1.96 -50.68 -18.37
N ALA A 163 2.56 -49.89 -19.22
CA ALA A 163 3.21 -50.36 -20.45
C ALA A 163 4.47 -51.22 -20.19
N ASN A 164 5.19 -50.96 -19.09
CA ASN A 164 6.43 -51.69 -18.75
C ASN A 164 6.21 -52.98 -17.94
N ARG A 165 4.99 -53.25 -17.44
CA ARG A 165 4.71 -54.50 -16.67
C ARG A 165 4.54 -55.74 -17.56
N SER A 166 4.46 -55.56 -18.84
CA SER A 166 4.23 -56.69 -19.80
C SER A 166 5.52 -57.27 -20.41
N ARG A 167 6.71 -56.83 -19.96
CA ARG A 167 8.02 -57.30 -20.50
C ARG A 167 8.84 -58.13 -19.54
N SER A 168 8.30 -58.50 -18.38
CA SER A 168 8.98 -59.41 -17.42
C SER A 168 8.02 -60.53 -17.09
N GLY A 169 7.88 -61.47 -18.02
CA GLY A 169 7.22 -62.74 -17.88
C GLY A 169 7.75 -63.69 -18.95
#